data_38c936bd9587fcd3a65fc4554640f7aa
#
_entry.id   38c936bd9587fcd3a65fc4554640f7aa
#
_cell.length_a   1.000
_cell.length_b   1.000
_cell.length_c   1.000
_cell.angle_alpha   90.00
_cell.angle_beta   90.00
_cell.angle_gamma   90.00
#
_symmetry.space_group_name_H-M   'P 1'
#
loop_
_entity.id
_entity.type
_entity.pdbx_description
1 polymer ?
#
loop_
_entity_poly.entity_id
_entity_poly.type
_entity_poly.pdbx_seq_one_letter_code
_entity_poly.pdbx_strand_id
1 'polypeptide(L)'
;MEIAVGSELGTSQQERSHDACCSEALAADIALLAVADGFGSYGRGSVAQAAVATLREFFRRKLRSGTLGSNVRNNGPLVMRRLMLAGFAHANNRIYSQSGSHDDFVAAGASLTAALVVGSQVYIGHVGESRAYLVREEKLAALTEDDAIVPESGGGGKMTVGAGARLRSLLTRTLGTQATLEATVTHFELDDDDRIVLCTDGVHKTLSSDELEFAAAAPGTAAEVVDRILALLKMRGNQDGGTVIVGGDLTIPAAVGGEIASRRSASGVLGVAFVILAVIVVAALLYEALVPLHIALR
;
A
#
# COMPACT_ATOMS: atom_id res chain seq x y z
N MET A 1 14.86 6.13 9.95
CA MET A 1 13.41 6.12 9.65
C MET A 1 12.85 4.78 10.02
N GLU A 2 11.93 4.74 10.95
CA GLU A 2 11.11 3.57 11.21
C GLU A 2 10.08 3.43 10.08
N ILE A 3 9.87 2.20 9.58
CA ILE A 3 8.90 1.96 8.51
C ILE A 3 8.03 0.78 8.94
N ALA A 4 6.73 0.96 8.85
CA ALA A 4 5.75 -0.11 9.03
C ALA A 4 4.83 -0.21 7.83
N VAL A 5 4.36 -1.44 7.57
CA VAL A 5 3.47 -1.76 6.46
C VAL A 5 2.35 -2.65 6.97
N GLY A 6 1.14 -2.37 6.54
CA GLY A 6 -0.01 -3.22 6.82
C GLY A 6 -0.99 -3.25 5.67
N SER A 7 -1.71 -4.35 5.57
CA SER A 7 -2.81 -4.54 4.61
C SER A 7 -3.98 -5.22 5.28
N GLU A 8 -5.18 -4.76 5.00
CA GLU A 8 -6.44 -5.40 5.37
C GLU A 8 -7.12 -5.92 4.10
N LEU A 9 -7.55 -7.17 4.13
CA LEU A 9 -8.33 -7.76 3.05
C LEU A 9 -9.77 -7.26 3.14
N GLY A 10 -10.33 -6.86 2.00
CA GLY A 10 -11.74 -6.47 1.94
C GLY A 10 -12.69 -7.63 2.26
N THR A 11 -13.90 -7.30 2.70
CA THR A 11 -14.96 -8.26 2.98
C THR A 11 -15.67 -8.76 1.72
N SER A 12 -15.42 -8.16 0.56
CA SER A 12 -15.93 -8.67 -0.72
C SER A 12 -15.29 -10.02 -1.01
N GLN A 13 -16.08 -10.97 -1.57
CA GLN A 13 -15.68 -12.37 -1.82
C GLN A 13 -14.51 -12.54 -2.83
N GLN A 14 -13.81 -11.50 -3.18
CA GLN A 14 -12.61 -11.57 -3.99
C GLN A 14 -11.43 -11.95 -3.11
N GLU A 15 -11.01 -13.21 -3.19
CA GLU A 15 -9.96 -13.85 -2.38
C GLU A 15 -8.54 -13.26 -2.54
N ARG A 16 -8.35 -12.18 -3.31
CA ARG A 16 -7.04 -11.57 -3.56
C ARG A 16 -7.13 -10.05 -3.53
N SER A 17 -6.36 -9.43 -2.66
CA SER A 17 -6.07 -8.00 -2.77
C SER A 17 -5.39 -7.72 -4.12
N HIS A 18 -5.88 -6.71 -4.83
CA HIS A 18 -5.25 -6.20 -6.04
C HIS A 18 -4.08 -5.25 -5.72
N ASP A 19 -3.90 -4.96 -4.43
CA ASP A 19 -2.84 -4.09 -3.93
C ASP A 19 -1.46 -4.76 -3.92
N ALA A 20 -0.44 -3.94 -4.05
CA ALA A 20 0.93 -4.30 -3.79
C ALA A 20 1.66 -3.15 -3.10
N CYS A 21 2.66 -3.50 -2.31
CA CYS A 21 3.50 -2.51 -1.65
C CYS A 21 4.96 -2.94 -1.59
N CYS A 22 5.81 -1.95 -1.34
CA CYS A 22 7.23 -2.14 -1.10
C CYS A 22 7.70 -1.12 -0.06
N SER A 23 8.44 -1.59 0.94
CA SER A 23 9.25 -0.74 1.79
C SER A 23 10.64 -1.33 1.85
N GLU A 24 11.64 -0.58 1.38
CA GLU A 24 13.00 -1.08 1.26
C GLU A 24 14.03 0.00 1.57
N ALA A 25 14.92 -0.29 2.51
CA ALA A 25 16.15 0.48 2.67
C ALA A 25 17.12 0.08 1.55
N LEU A 26 17.31 0.98 0.59
CA LEU A 26 18.22 0.78 -0.54
C LEU A 26 19.68 1.02 -0.14
N ALA A 27 19.93 1.98 0.76
CA ALA A 27 21.21 2.32 1.36
C ALA A 27 21.00 2.88 2.77
N ALA A 28 22.07 3.24 3.48
CA ALA A 28 22.00 3.76 4.85
C ALA A 28 21.10 5.01 4.98
N ASP A 29 21.07 5.84 3.96
CA ASP A 29 20.31 7.09 3.91
C ASP A 29 19.30 7.14 2.76
N ILE A 30 19.00 6.01 2.11
CA ILE A 30 18.08 5.93 0.97
C ILE A 30 17.04 4.85 1.21
N ALA A 31 15.77 5.20 1.19
CA ALA A 31 14.67 4.27 1.27
C ALA A 31 13.66 4.48 0.14
N LEU A 32 13.04 3.39 -0.31
CA LEU A 32 11.93 3.40 -1.26
C LEU A 32 10.69 2.83 -0.59
N LEU A 33 9.63 3.62 -0.54
CA LEU A 33 8.29 3.21 -0.14
C LEU A 33 7.40 3.29 -1.38
N ALA A 34 6.55 2.30 -1.61
CA ALA A 34 5.60 2.34 -2.73
C ALA A 34 4.35 1.54 -2.42
N VAL A 35 3.20 2.07 -2.82
CA VAL A 35 1.91 1.39 -2.83
C VAL A 35 1.32 1.46 -4.23
N ALA A 36 0.63 0.40 -4.63
CA ALA A 36 -0.08 0.32 -5.91
C ALA A 36 -1.38 -0.46 -5.73
N ASP A 37 -2.43 -0.03 -6.40
CA ASP A 37 -3.66 -0.79 -6.59
C ASP A 37 -3.84 -1.08 -8.06
N GLY A 38 -4.16 -2.33 -8.40
CA GLY A 38 -4.25 -2.83 -9.76
C GLY A 38 -5.67 -3.19 -10.17
N PHE A 39 -5.99 -3.00 -11.44
CA PHE A 39 -7.24 -3.43 -12.03
C PHE A 39 -7.01 -4.17 -13.35
N GLY A 40 -8.03 -4.93 -13.75
CA GLY A 40 -7.97 -5.71 -14.98
C GLY A 40 -7.17 -7.01 -14.83
N SER A 41 -6.98 -7.72 -15.95
CA SER A 41 -6.25 -8.98 -16.00
C SER A 41 -4.86 -8.79 -16.54
N TYR A 42 -3.85 -9.27 -15.82
CA TYR A 42 -2.44 -9.15 -16.17
C TYR A 42 -1.73 -10.49 -16.03
N GLY A 43 -1.72 -11.30 -17.09
CA GLY A 43 -1.02 -12.58 -17.12
C GLY A 43 -1.29 -13.46 -15.89
N ARG A 44 -0.23 -13.97 -15.25
CA ARG A 44 -0.32 -14.82 -14.04
C ARG A 44 -0.12 -14.06 -12.73
N GLY A 45 -0.04 -12.74 -12.74
CA GLY A 45 0.24 -11.90 -11.58
C GLY A 45 -0.67 -10.68 -11.49
N SER A 46 -0.52 -9.92 -10.42
CA SER A 46 -1.16 -8.63 -10.24
C SER A 46 -0.39 -7.55 -10.99
N VAL A 47 -1.08 -6.64 -11.66
CA VAL A 47 -0.49 -5.44 -12.29
C VAL A 47 0.23 -4.59 -11.23
N ALA A 48 -0.38 -4.43 -10.05
CA ALA A 48 0.22 -3.70 -8.94
C ALA A 48 1.55 -4.31 -8.49
N GLN A 49 1.63 -5.66 -8.39
CA GLN A 49 2.88 -6.34 -8.07
C GLN A 49 3.95 -6.09 -9.14
N ALA A 50 3.58 -6.13 -10.42
CA ALA A 50 4.50 -5.84 -11.51
C ALA A 50 5.00 -4.39 -11.49
N ALA A 51 4.11 -3.42 -11.18
CA ALA A 51 4.44 -2.00 -11.05
C ALA A 51 5.48 -1.78 -9.93
N VAL A 52 5.17 -2.23 -8.73
CA VAL A 52 6.03 -2.09 -7.54
C VAL A 52 7.37 -2.79 -7.73
N ALA A 53 7.35 -4.05 -8.21
CA ALA A 53 8.58 -4.81 -8.44
C ALA A 53 9.50 -4.17 -9.50
N THR A 54 8.90 -3.61 -10.56
CA THR A 54 9.66 -2.94 -11.63
C THR A 54 10.29 -1.64 -11.13
N LEU A 55 9.52 -0.83 -10.38
CA LEU A 55 10.05 0.40 -9.77
C LEU A 55 11.20 0.10 -8.80
N ARG A 56 11.00 -0.88 -7.90
CA ARG A 56 12.02 -1.35 -6.96
C ARG A 56 13.31 -1.76 -7.67
N GLU A 57 13.21 -2.61 -8.69
CA GLU A 57 14.39 -3.08 -9.43
C GLU A 57 15.06 -1.93 -10.21
N PHE A 58 14.30 -0.98 -10.71
CA PHE A 58 14.85 0.23 -11.34
C PHE A 58 15.76 0.98 -10.35
N PHE A 59 15.30 1.27 -9.12
CA PHE A 59 16.10 1.99 -8.14
C PHE A 59 17.28 1.17 -7.61
N ARG A 60 17.11 -0.13 -7.39
CA ARG A 60 18.22 -1.05 -7.07
C ARG A 60 19.33 -1.00 -8.13
N ARG A 61 18.98 -1.01 -9.41
CA ARG A 61 19.95 -0.88 -10.52
C ARG A 61 20.63 0.47 -10.52
N LYS A 62 19.88 1.56 -10.28
CA LYS A 62 20.45 2.92 -10.19
C LYS A 62 21.41 3.07 -9.01
N LEU A 63 21.16 2.39 -7.90
CA LEU A 63 22.07 2.33 -6.78
C LEU A 63 23.36 1.58 -7.16
N ARG A 64 23.22 0.35 -7.71
CA ARG A 64 24.37 -0.47 -8.13
C ARG A 64 25.24 0.22 -9.20
N SER A 65 24.67 1.03 -10.07
CA SER A 65 25.41 1.79 -11.09
C SER A 65 26.05 3.07 -10.54
N GLY A 66 25.94 3.36 -9.24
CA GLY A 66 26.44 4.57 -8.62
C GLY A 66 25.64 5.83 -8.93
N THR A 67 24.60 5.75 -9.77
CA THR A 67 23.77 6.91 -10.13
C THR A 67 22.97 7.43 -8.93
N LEU A 68 22.64 6.55 -7.99
CA LEU A 68 21.94 6.86 -6.74
C LEU A 68 22.87 6.84 -5.52
N GLY A 69 24.15 6.67 -5.70
CA GLY A 69 25.14 6.54 -4.63
C GLY A 69 25.69 7.87 -4.14
N SER A 70 27.00 7.93 -3.88
CA SER A 70 27.73 9.06 -3.26
C SER A 70 27.48 10.44 -3.90
N ASN A 71 26.97 10.48 -5.12
CA ASN A 71 26.58 11.70 -5.82
C ASN A 71 25.17 12.21 -5.51
N VAL A 72 24.37 11.48 -4.75
CA VAL A 72 22.98 11.88 -4.43
C VAL A 72 22.93 13.23 -3.72
N ARG A 73 23.82 13.46 -2.77
CA ARG A 73 23.93 14.74 -2.05
C ARG A 73 24.37 15.91 -2.96
N ASN A 74 25.05 15.63 -4.07
CA ASN A 74 25.51 16.61 -5.04
C ASN A 74 24.57 16.72 -6.26
N ASN A 75 23.72 15.73 -6.51
CA ASN A 75 22.75 15.72 -7.59
C ASN A 75 21.48 16.43 -7.12
N GLY A 76 21.36 17.70 -7.30
CA GLY A 76 20.23 18.49 -6.82
C GLY A 76 18.84 17.90 -7.13
N PRO A 77 17.76 18.47 -6.56
CA PRO A 77 16.38 17.94 -6.63
C PRO A 77 15.92 17.59 -8.04
N LEU A 78 16.43 18.29 -9.05
CA LEU A 78 16.08 18.06 -10.46
C LEU A 78 16.50 16.68 -10.97
N VAL A 79 17.67 16.17 -10.53
CA VAL A 79 18.14 14.84 -10.96
C VAL A 79 17.30 13.75 -10.32
N MET A 80 16.98 13.89 -9.03
CA MET A 80 16.10 12.94 -8.33
C MET A 80 14.69 12.91 -8.93
N ARG A 81 14.14 14.09 -9.24
CA ARG A 81 12.87 14.21 -9.94
C ARG A 81 12.90 13.46 -11.29
N ARG A 82 13.96 13.64 -12.08
CA ARG A 82 14.14 12.91 -13.36
C ARG A 82 14.25 11.39 -13.15
N LEU A 83 14.93 10.94 -12.10
CA LEU A 83 15.03 9.52 -11.77
C LEU A 83 13.66 8.93 -11.37
N MET A 84 12.85 9.65 -10.58
CA MET A 84 11.50 9.24 -10.27
C MET A 84 10.65 9.10 -11.55
N LEU A 85 10.62 10.11 -12.40
CA LEU A 85 9.91 10.08 -13.69
C LEU A 85 10.36 8.91 -14.57
N ALA A 86 11.67 8.66 -14.65
CA ALA A 86 12.23 7.54 -15.41
C ALA A 86 11.82 6.17 -14.82
N GLY A 87 11.74 6.06 -13.50
CA GLY A 87 11.27 4.86 -12.81
C GLY A 87 9.81 4.54 -13.13
N PHE A 88 8.95 5.56 -13.07
CA PHE A 88 7.52 5.44 -13.42
C PHE A 88 7.33 5.10 -14.90
N ALA A 89 8.05 5.78 -15.81
CA ALA A 89 8.02 5.46 -17.24
C ALA A 89 8.50 4.01 -17.51
N HIS A 90 9.51 3.54 -16.77
CA HIS A 90 9.98 2.16 -16.91
C HIS A 90 8.93 1.14 -16.43
N ALA A 91 8.24 1.41 -15.33
CA ALA A 91 7.13 0.60 -14.84
C ALA A 91 5.97 0.59 -15.85
N ASN A 92 5.59 1.77 -16.37
CA ASN A 92 4.55 1.89 -17.39
C ASN A 92 4.86 1.06 -18.63
N ASN A 93 6.06 1.23 -19.20
CA ASN A 93 6.46 0.53 -20.42
C ASN A 93 6.43 -0.99 -20.24
N ARG A 94 6.82 -1.49 -19.08
CA ARG A 94 6.77 -2.92 -18.78
C ARG A 94 5.33 -3.44 -18.76
N ILE A 95 4.42 -2.72 -18.08
CA ILE A 95 3.01 -3.13 -17.99
C ILE A 95 2.35 -3.01 -19.36
N TYR A 96 2.50 -1.87 -20.01
CA TYR A 96 1.91 -1.60 -21.33
C TYR A 96 2.33 -2.63 -22.37
N SER A 97 3.62 -3.00 -22.43
CA SER A 97 4.11 -4.00 -23.38
C SER A 97 3.58 -5.42 -23.13
N GLN A 98 3.14 -5.72 -21.93
CA GLN A 98 2.59 -7.02 -21.57
C GLN A 98 1.06 -7.06 -21.59
N SER A 99 0.40 -5.90 -21.54
CA SER A 99 -1.06 -5.76 -21.67
C SER A 99 -1.53 -5.73 -23.14
N GLY A 100 -0.61 -5.47 -24.08
CA GLY A 100 -0.93 -5.32 -25.49
C GLY A 100 -0.90 -6.61 -26.27
N SER A 101 -2.00 -7.02 -26.82
CA SER A 101 -2.36 -7.73 -28.05
C SER A 101 -3.55 -8.68 -27.93
N HIS A 102 -4.40 -8.52 -26.95
CA HIS A 102 -5.67 -9.21 -26.94
C HIS A 102 -6.79 -8.22 -27.28
N ASP A 103 -7.59 -8.57 -28.29
CA ASP A 103 -8.80 -7.87 -28.75
C ASP A 103 -9.89 -7.76 -27.65
N ASP A 104 -9.62 -8.22 -26.45
CA ASP A 104 -10.52 -8.14 -25.31
C ASP A 104 -10.29 -6.84 -24.53
N PHE A 105 -11.27 -5.99 -24.56
CA PHE A 105 -11.44 -4.62 -24.08
C PHE A 105 -11.17 -4.35 -22.56
N VAL A 106 -10.41 -5.16 -21.87
CA VAL A 106 -10.07 -4.92 -20.46
C VAL A 106 -8.59 -4.54 -20.36
N ALA A 107 -8.31 -3.27 -20.58
CA ALA A 107 -6.99 -2.73 -20.28
C ALA A 107 -6.64 -2.99 -18.81
N ALA A 108 -5.53 -3.65 -18.56
CA ALA A 108 -5.00 -3.81 -17.22
C ALA A 108 -4.15 -2.57 -16.88
N GLY A 109 -4.31 -2.06 -15.68
CA GLY A 109 -3.59 -0.88 -15.22
C GLY A 109 -3.44 -0.86 -13.70
N ALA A 110 -2.65 0.09 -13.22
CA ALA A 110 -2.49 0.30 -11.79
C ALA A 110 -2.31 1.79 -11.44
N SER A 111 -2.81 2.18 -10.27
CA SER A 111 -2.31 3.36 -9.58
C SER A 111 -0.93 3.04 -8.99
N LEU A 112 -0.09 4.03 -8.85
CA LEU A 112 1.21 3.89 -8.17
C LEU A 112 1.58 5.19 -7.48
N THR A 113 1.82 5.12 -6.17
CA THR A 113 2.37 6.21 -5.38
C THR A 113 3.62 5.73 -4.67
N ALA A 114 4.72 6.46 -4.82
CA ALA A 114 6.00 6.07 -4.25
C ALA A 114 6.74 7.27 -3.64
N ALA A 115 7.40 7.04 -2.50
CA ALA A 115 8.32 7.97 -1.87
C ALA A 115 9.74 7.43 -1.96
N LEU A 116 10.64 8.20 -2.57
CA LEU A 116 12.07 7.99 -2.49
C LEU A 116 12.61 8.96 -1.44
N VAL A 117 13.02 8.43 -0.31
CA VAL A 117 13.62 9.18 0.79
C VAL A 117 15.12 9.14 0.64
N VAL A 118 15.77 10.28 0.73
CA VAL A 118 17.22 10.44 0.59
C VAL A 118 17.73 11.42 1.66
N GLY A 119 18.21 10.90 2.78
CA GLY A 119 18.42 11.70 3.98
C GLY A 119 17.10 12.34 4.45
N SER A 120 17.06 13.66 4.59
CA SER A 120 15.84 14.43 4.88
C SER A 120 15.00 14.77 3.63
N GLN A 121 15.52 14.54 2.43
CA GLN A 121 14.81 14.89 1.19
C GLN A 121 13.87 13.79 0.75
N VAL A 122 12.64 14.14 0.40
CA VAL A 122 11.62 13.20 -0.08
C VAL A 122 11.13 13.58 -1.47
N TYR A 123 11.05 12.60 -2.33
CA TYR A 123 10.52 12.72 -3.69
C TYR A 123 9.32 11.81 -3.82
N ILE A 124 8.11 12.38 -3.93
CA ILE A 124 6.88 11.64 -4.14
C ILE A 124 6.60 11.57 -5.64
N GLY A 125 6.58 10.36 -6.18
CA GLY A 125 6.06 10.08 -7.52
C GLY A 125 4.64 9.54 -7.42
N HIS A 126 3.75 9.99 -8.34
CA HIS A 126 2.35 9.63 -8.26
C HIS A 126 1.70 9.51 -9.63
N VAL A 127 0.83 8.52 -9.78
CA VAL A 127 -0.15 8.35 -10.85
C VAL A 127 -1.35 7.54 -10.35
N GLY A 128 -2.56 7.98 -10.63
CA GLY A 128 -3.80 7.30 -10.29
C GLY A 128 -4.47 7.84 -9.03
N GLU A 129 -4.96 6.97 -8.15
CA GLU A 129 -5.76 7.34 -6.97
C GLU A 129 -5.19 6.82 -5.63
N SER A 130 -4.05 6.12 -5.62
CA SER A 130 -3.33 5.87 -4.37
C SER A 130 -2.70 7.17 -3.87
N ARG A 131 -2.71 7.43 -2.57
CA ARG A 131 -2.33 8.73 -2.03
C ARG A 131 -1.08 8.69 -1.16
N ALA A 132 -0.39 9.82 -1.09
CA ALA A 132 0.65 10.12 -0.11
C ALA A 132 0.22 11.30 0.75
N TYR A 133 0.56 11.24 2.04
CA TYR A 133 0.31 12.29 3.02
C TYR A 133 1.57 12.55 3.83
N LEU A 134 1.67 13.79 4.32
CA LEU A 134 2.62 14.23 5.34
C LEU A 134 1.86 14.47 6.63
N VAL A 135 2.34 13.89 7.73
CA VAL A 135 1.94 14.29 9.07
C VAL A 135 3.03 15.19 9.62
N ARG A 136 2.68 16.44 9.88
CA ARG A 136 3.55 17.47 10.48
C ARG A 136 2.74 18.24 11.51
N GLU A 137 3.27 18.47 12.71
CA GLU A 137 2.60 19.21 13.77
C GLU A 137 1.18 18.67 14.07
N GLU A 138 1.06 17.34 14.15
CA GLU A 138 -0.22 16.63 14.38
C GLU A 138 -1.29 16.87 13.29
N LYS A 139 -0.92 17.37 12.12
CA LYS A 139 -1.79 17.60 10.97
C LYS A 139 -1.44 16.70 9.79
N LEU A 140 -2.47 16.19 9.12
CA LEU A 140 -2.37 15.38 7.93
C LEU A 140 -2.57 16.23 6.68
N ALA A 141 -1.53 16.40 5.87
CA ALA A 141 -1.59 17.11 4.60
C ALA A 141 -1.46 16.15 3.42
N ALA A 142 -2.35 16.22 2.44
CA ALA A 142 -2.22 15.44 1.21
C ALA A 142 -1.06 15.98 0.35
N LEU A 143 -0.20 15.08 -0.11
CA LEU A 143 0.94 15.37 -0.99
C LEU A 143 0.64 15.04 -2.45
N THR A 144 -0.45 14.32 -2.71
CA THR A 144 -0.88 13.89 -4.05
C THR A 144 -2.33 14.32 -4.28
N GLU A 145 -2.67 14.49 -5.54
CA GLU A 145 -4.03 14.74 -6.02
C GLU A 145 -4.42 13.58 -6.96
N ASP A 146 -5.62 13.04 -6.78
CA ASP A 146 -6.09 11.89 -7.55
C ASP A 146 -6.21 12.23 -9.04
N ASP A 147 -5.70 11.35 -9.89
CA ASP A 147 -5.88 11.41 -11.34
C ASP A 147 -7.23 10.81 -11.74
N ALA A 148 -8.31 11.36 -11.20
CA ALA A 148 -9.66 10.90 -11.44
C ALA A 148 -10.55 12.04 -11.95
N ILE A 149 -11.42 11.74 -12.90
CA ILE A 149 -12.51 12.67 -13.24
C ILE A 149 -13.55 12.56 -12.15
N VAL A 150 -13.67 13.59 -11.33
CA VAL A 150 -14.84 13.78 -10.47
C VAL A 150 -15.95 14.30 -11.39
N PRO A 151 -17.08 13.58 -11.60
CA PRO A 151 -18.19 14.14 -12.32
C PRO A 151 -18.65 15.40 -11.56
N GLU A 152 -18.53 16.57 -12.17
CA GLU A 152 -19.11 17.79 -11.59
C GLU A 152 -20.59 17.54 -11.33
N SER A 153 -21.00 17.65 -10.07
CA SER A 153 -22.38 17.50 -9.62
C SER A 153 -23.23 18.71 -10.05
N GLY A 154 -23.32 18.93 -11.38
CA GLY A 154 -23.97 20.15 -11.90
C GLY A 154 -24.52 20.05 -13.32
N GLY A 155 -24.19 19.04 -14.07
CA GLY A 155 -24.69 18.87 -15.43
C GLY A 155 -25.68 17.70 -15.54
N GLY A 156 -26.96 17.98 -15.76
CA GLY A 156 -28.07 17.01 -15.85
C GLY A 156 -28.00 16.01 -17.02
N GLY A 157 -26.85 15.44 -17.31
CA GLY A 157 -26.67 14.31 -18.21
C GLY A 157 -26.72 13.01 -17.43
N LYS A 158 -27.85 12.29 -17.48
CA LYS A 158 -27.93 10.89 -17.04
C LYS A 158 -26.97 10.04 -17.90
N MET A 159 -25.75 9.83 -17.42
CA MET A 159 -24.92 8.76 -17.94
C MET A 159 -25.46 7.46 -17.35
N THR A 160 -26.30 6.76 -18.11
CA THR A 160 -26.74 5.41 -17.80
C THR A 160 -25.56 4.46 -18.00
N VAL A 161 -24.77 4.26 -16.94
CA VAL A 161 -23.82 3.17 -16.86
C VAL A 161 -24.63 1.91 -16.57
N GLY A 162 -24.49 0.86 -17.38
CA GLY A 162 -25.25 -0.38 -17.26
C GLY A 162 -25.15 -0.94 -15.83
N ALA A 163 -26.26 -1.50 -15.33
CA ALA A 163 -26.36 -2.10 -14.00
C ALA A 163 -25.29 -3.20 -13.84
N GLY A 164 -24.23 -2.91 -13.13
CA GLY A 164 -23.10 -3.83 -12.87
C GLY A 164 -21.72 -3.18 -12.92
N ALA A 165 -21.55 -2.06 -13.62
CA ALA A 165 -20.33 -1.27 -13.54
C ALA A 165 -20.47 -0.34 -12.32
N ARG A 166 -19.87 -0.71 -11.19
CA ARG A 166 -19.53 0.28 -10.15
C ARG A 166 -18.82 1.41 -10.87
N LEU A 167 -19.28 2.65 -10.66
CA LEU A 167 -18.54 3.85 -11.07
C LEU A 167 -17.19 3.81 -10.32
N ARG A 168 -16.24 3.05 -10.85
CA ARG A 168 -14.84 3.30 -10.57
C ARG A 168 -14.60 4.68 -11.13
N SER A 169 -14.07 5.57 -10.32
CA SER A 169 -13.64 6.90 -10.75
C SER A 169 -12.95 6.72 -12.10
N LEU A 170 -13.38 7.46 -13.13
CA LEU A 170 -12.75 7.40 -14.43
C LEU A 170 -11.34 7.96 -14.24
N LEU A 171 -10.38 7.08 -14.00
CA LEU A 171 -9.00 7.45 -13.89
C LEU A 171 -8.52 8.05 -15.21
N THR A 172 -7.99 9.25 -15.13
CA THR A 172 -7.45 9.96 -16.30
C THR A 172 -6.05 9.47 -16.65
N ARG A 173 -5.31 9.03 -15.62
CA ARG A 173 -3.94 8.51 -15.75
C ARG A 173 -3.74 7.28 -14.89
N THR A 174 -3.21 6.20 -15.48
CA THR A 174 -2.81 4.97 -14.79
C THR A 174 -1.65 4.31 -15.52
N LEU A 175 -0.85 3.55 -14.78
CA LEU A 175 0.19 2.71 -15.38
C LEU A 175 -0.44 1.66 -16.32
N GLY A 176 0.19 1.45 -17.47
CA GLY A 176 -0.11 0.34 -18.37
C GLY A 176 -1.27 0.58 -19.36
N THR A 177 -2.00 1.69 -19.24
CA THR A 177 -3.13 1.99 -20.14
C THR A 177 -2.72 2.78 -21.38
N GLN A 178 -1.60 3.47 -21.35
CA GLN A 178 -1.09 4.29 -22.45
C GLN A 178 0.40 4.03 -22.67
N ALA A 179 0.85 4.20 -23.92
CA ALA A 179 2.25 4.02 -24.30
C ALA A 179 3.18 5.01 -23.57
N THR A 180 2.69 6.24 -23.35
CA THR A 180 3.41 7.28 -22.62
C THR A 180 2.68 7.63 -21.34
N LEU A 181 3.44 7.86 -20.26
CA LEU A 181 2.90 8.20 -18.95
C LEU A 181 3.49 9.53 -18.48
N GLU A 182 2.61 10.42 -18.04
CA GLU A 182 2.99 11.65 -17.33
C GLU A 182 2.73 11.47 -15.82
N ALA A 183 3.74 11.01 -15.08
CA ALA A 183 3.66 10.95 -13.63
C ALA A 183 3.91 12.32 -13.00
N THR A 184 3.23 12.61 -11.90
CA THR A 184 3.52 13.80 -11.08
C THR A 184 4.65 13.49 -10.11
N VAL A 185 5.58 14.43 -9.93
CA VAL A 185 6.65 14.32 -8.92
C VAL A 185 6.74 15.61 -8.13
N THR A 186 6.52 15.49 -6.82
CA THR A 186 6.73 16.56 -5.83
C THR A 186 7.97 16.28 -4.99
N HIS A 187 8.50 17.30 -4.34
CA HIS A 187 9.71 17.20 -3.51
C HIS A 187 9.58 18.15 -2.34
N PHE A 188 9.99 17.69 -1.16
CA PHE A 188 10.04 18.47 0.07
C PHE A 188 11.10 17.91 1.03
N GLU A 189 11.37 18.65 2.11
CA GLU A 189 12.25 18.24 3.18
C GLU A 189 11.46 17.81 4.41
N LEU A 190 11.87 16.69 5.02
CA LEU A 190 11.30 16.19 6.28
C LEU A 190 11.98 16.85 7.47
N ASP A 191 11.20 17.21 8.46
CA ASP A 191 11.62 17.52 9.81
C ASP A 191 11.68 16.24 10.67
N ASP A 192 12.30 16.31 11.85
CA ASP A 192 12.59 15.13 12.68
C ASP A 192 11.33 14.34 13.12
N ASP A 193 10.22 15.06 13.39
CA ASP A 193 8.97 14.46 13.87
C ASP A 193 7.96 14.16 12.75
N ASP A 194 8.34 14.40 11.50
CA ASP A 194 7.47 14.15 10.36
C ASP A 194 7.21 12.68 10.12
N ARG A 195 6.01 12.37 9.63
CA ARG A 195 5.66 11.04 9.11
C ARG A 195 5.15 11.14 7.68
N ILE A 196 5.51 10.16 6.89
CA ILE A 196 4.94 9.94 5.55
C ILE A 196 3.97 8.78 5.65
N VAL A 197 2.77 8.96 5.11
CA VAL A 197 1.76 7.90 4.99
C VAL A 197 1.45 7.71 3.51
N LEU A 198 1.64 6.49 3.00
CA LEU A 198 1.19 6.09 1.67
C LEU A 198 0.05 5.11 1.83
N CYS A 199 -1.02 5.25 1.04
CA CYS A 199 -2.11 4.28 1.09
C CYS A 199 -2.78 4.10 -0.27
N THR A 200 -3.39 2.93 -0.46
CA THR A 200 -4.29 2.66 -1.59
C THR A 200 -5.66 3.26 -1.34
N ASP A 201 -6.48 3.30 -2.37
CA ASP A 201 -7.82 3.93 -2.36
C ASP A 201 -8.77 3.29 -1.34
N GLY A 202 -8.64 2.00 -1.08
CA GLY A 202 -9.43 1.31 -0.06
C GLY A 202 -9.28 1.89 1.34
N VAL A 203 -8.18 2.57 1.64
CA VAL A 203 -8.00 3.30 2.91
C VAL A 203 -8.76 4.62 2.90
N HIS A 204 -8.41 5.52 1.98
CA HIS A 204 -8.94 6.90 1.99
C HIS A 204 -10.37 7.04 1.45
N LYS A 205 -10.92 6.01 0.78
CA LYS A 205 -12.34 5.94 0.43
C LYS A 205 -13.21 5.37 1.57
N THR A 206 -12.60 4.61 2.47
CA THR A 206 -13.28 4.02 3.63
C THR A 206 -13.25 4.93 4.84
N LEU A 207 -12.10 5.55 5.12
CA LEU A 207 -11.90 6.48 6.24
C LEU A 207 -12.06 7.91 5.77
N SER A 208 -12.76 8.72 6.57
CA SER A 208 -12.77 10.18 6.36
C SER A 208 -11.39 10.78 6.60
N SER A 209 -11.15 12.00 6.09
CA SER A 209 -9.89 12.71 6.32
C SER A 209 -9.61 12.91 7.81
N ASP A 210 -10.64 13.21 8.61
CA ASP A 210 -10.51 13.40 10.06
C ASP A 210 -10.14 12.10 10.78
N GLU A 211 -10.72 10.96 10.37
CA GLU A 211 -10.38 9.65 10.94
C GLU A 211 -8.95 9.23 10.59
N LEU A 212 -8.53 9.48 9.35
CA LEU A 212 -7.17 9.19 8.92
C LEU A 212 -6.16 10.12 9.62
N GLU A 213 -6.46 11.42 9.76
CA GLU A 213 -5.65 12.37 10.53
C GLU A 213 -5.53 11.91 11.99
N PHE A 214 -6.65 11.60 12.65
CA PHE A 214 -6.66 11.14 14.04
C PHE A 214 -5.78 9.89 14.24
N ALA A 215 -5.86 8.91 13.33
CA ALA A 215 -5.06 7.70 13.43
C ALA A 215 -3.58 7.90 13.12
N ALA A 216 -3.27 8.73 12.11
CA ALA A 216 -1.91 8.94 11.61
C ALA A 216 -1.11 9.91 12.47
N ALA A 217 -1.76 10.96 13.02
CA ALA A 217 -1.11 11.99 13.82
C ALA A 217 -0.94 11.60 15.29
N ALA A 218 -1.72 10.64 15.79
CA ALA A 218 -1.62 10.21 17.19
C ALA A 218 -0.20 9.70 17.51
N PRO A 219 0.32 9.98 18.74
CA PRO A 219 1.63 9.52 19.18
C PRO A 219 1.79 8.00 19.06
N GLY A 220 3.01 7.54 18.82
CA GLY A 220 3.37 6.13 18.75
C GLY A 220 4.32 5.82 17.60
N THR A 221 4.75 4.58 17.55
CA THR A 221 5.61 4.02 16.51
C THR A 221 4.88 3.93 15.16
N ALA A 222 5.62 3.80 14.06
CA ALA A 222 5.03 3.58 12.73
C ALA A 222 4.13 2.33 12.71
N ALA A 223 4.51 1.27 13.44
CA ALA A 223 3.71 0.05 13.57
C ALA A 223 2.38 0.29 14.28
N GLU A 224 2.37 1.03 15.38
CA GLU A 224 1.14 1.38 16.10
C GLU A 224 0.21 2.26 15.28
N VAL A 225 0.76 3.17 14.46
CA VAL A 225 -0.03 3.96 13.50
C VAL A 225 -0.70 3.07 12.46
N VAL A 226 0.07 2.15 11.85
CA VAL A 226 -0.48 1.17 10.90
C VAL A 226 -1.60 0.36 11.55
N ASP A 227 -1.37 -0.18 12.75
CA ASP A 227 -2.37 -1.00 13.45
C ASP A 227 -3.66 -0.21 13.75
N ARG A 228 -3.56 1.08 14.11
CA ARG A 228 -4.73 1.96 14.32
C ARG A 228 -5.52 2.18 13.04
N ILE A 229 -4.84 2.47 11.93
CA ILE A 229 -5.49 2.66 10.63
C ILE A 229 -6.21 1.38 10.20
N LEU A 230 -5.56 0.22 10.30
CA LEU A 230 -6.16 -1.07 9.95
C LEU A 230 -7.35 -1.43 10.87
N ALA A 231 -7.26 -1.12 12.16
CA ALA A 231 -8.37 -1.32 13.09
C ALA A 231 -9.60 -0.48 12.69
N LEU A 232 -9.41 0.79 12.33
CA LEU A 232 -10.49 1.64 11.83
C LEU A 232 -11.08 1.12 10.52
N LEU A 233 -10.27 0.69 9.57
CA LEU A 233 -10.73 0.09 8.32
C LEU A 233 -11.63 -1.12 8.59
N LYS A 234 -11.20 -2.00 9.49
CA LYS A 234 -11.97 -3.18 9.89
C LYS A 234 -13.29 -2.80 10.55
N MET A 235 -13.28 -1.81 11.45
CA MET A 235 -14.50 -1.31 12.11
C MET A 235 -15.51 -0.70 11.13
N ARG A 236 -15.03 -0.06 10.07
CA ARG A 236 -15.87 0.54 9.00
C ARG A 236 -16.37 -0.48 7.98
N GLY A 237 -15.93 -1.73 8.06
CA GLY A 237 -16.36 -2.79 7.16
C GLY A 237 -15.84 -2.58 5.73
N ASN A 238 -14.54 -2.29 5.61
CA ASN A 238 -13.89 -2.10 4.31
C ASN A 238 -14.21 -3.25 3.34
N GLN A 239 -14.76 -2.94 2.17
CA GLN A 239 -15.17 -3.94 1.18
C GLN A 239 -14.06 -4.31 0.20
N ASP A 240 -13.21 -3.37 -0.15
CA ASP A 240 -12.22 -3.52 -1.23
C ASP A 240 -10.80 -3.86 -0.73
N GLY A 241 -10.59 -3.90 0.59
CA GLY A 241 -9.27 -4.01 1.18
C GLY A 241 -8.57 -2.66 1.22
N GLY A 242 -7.37 -2.62 1.78
CA GLY A 242 -6.55 -1.41 1.79
C GLY A 242 -5.16 -1.68 2.29
N THR A 243 -4.19 -1.02 1.69
CA THR A 243 -2.78 -1.13 2.04
C THR A 243 -2.26 0.22 2.50
N VAL A 244 -1.51 0.25 3.60
CA VAL A 244 -0.90 1.45 4.17
C VAL A 244 0.56 1.21 4.49
N ILE A 245 1.39 2.21 4.21
CA ILE A 245 2.79 2.31 4.65
C ILE A 245 2.93 3.56 5.48
N VAL A 246 3.56 3.45 6.63
CA VAL A 246 3.92 4.60 7.48
C VAL A 246 5.43 4.61 7.62
N GLY A 247 6.05 5.73 7.29
CA GLY A 247 7.46 6.03 7.53
C GLY A 247 7.56 7.22 8.46
N GLY A 248 8.25 7.07 9.58
CA GLY A 248 8.50 8.13 10.56
C GLY A 248 9.85 7.95 11.21
N ASP A 249 10.30 8.95 11.99
CA ASP A 249 11.61 9.01 12.63
C ASP A 249 12.78 8.82 11.65
N LEU A 250 13.50 9.89 11.36
CA LEU A 250 14.53 9.96 10.29
C LEU A 250 15.82 9.19 10.60
N THR A 251 15.97 8.58 11.75
CA THR A 251 17.10 7.69 12.04
C THR A 251 16.92 6.37 11.28
N ILE A 252 17.50 6.27 10.08
CA ILE A 252 17.56 5.00 9.33
C ILE A 252 18.51 4.07 10.09
N PRO A 253 18.03 2.99 10.72
CA PRO A 253 18.94 2.02 11.34
C PRO A 253 19.82 1.39 10.28
N ALA A 254 21.12 1.25 10.55
CA ALA A 254 22.06 0.59 9.67
C ALA A 254 21.53 -0.80 9.27
N ALA A 255 21.27 -0.98 7.98
CA ALA A 255 21.01 -2.20 7.24
C ALA A 255 20.54 -3.42 8.07
N VAL A 256 19.25 -3.58 8.23
CA VAL A 256 18.65 -4.91 8.39
C VAL A 256 18.21 -5.35 7.00
N GLY A 257 19.11 -6.06 6.30
CA GLY A 257 18.78 -6.80 5.08
C GLY A 257 17.83 -7.94 5.43
N GLY A 258 16.55 -7.69 5.40
CA GLY A 258 15.49 -8.66 5.57
C GLY A 258 14.35 -8.31 4.62
N GLU A 259 14.02 -9.21 3.72
CA GLU A 259 12.74 -9.21 3.03
C GLU A 259 11.65 -9.20 4.11
N ILE A 260 10.99 -8.05 4.29
CA ILE A 260 9.78 -8.03 5.11
C ILE A 260 8.69 -8.69 4.25
N ALA A 261 8.61 -10.02 4.38
CA ALA A 261 7.41 -10.73 3.97
C ALA A 261 6.23 -10.02 4.64
N SER A 262 5.21 -9.68 3.87
CA SER A 262 3.97 -9.15 4.42
C SER A 262 3.60 -10.01 5.63
N ARG A 263 3.59 -9.45 6.83
CA ARG A 263 3.03 -10.12 8.00
C ARG A 263 1.55 -10.33 7.70
N ARG A 264 1.22 -11.49 7.14
CA ARG A 264 -0.13 -12.00 7.23
C ARG A 264 -0.44 -12.03 8.72
N SER A 265 -1.49 -11.34 9.13
CA SER A 265 -2.01 -11.43 10.49
C SER A 265 -2.24 -12.90 10.79
N ALA A 266 -1.31 -13.53 11.51
CA ALA A 266 -1.38 -14.93 11.93
C ALA A 266 -2.29 -15.09 13.17
N SER A 267 -3.07 -14.07 13.51
CA SER A 267 -3.97 -14.09 14.68
C SER A 267 -5.12 -15.09 14.57
N GLY A 268 -5.39 -15.63 13.37
CA GLY A 268 -6.43 -16.67 13.20
C GLY A 268 -6.02 -18.08 13.62
N VAL A 269 -4.75 -18.45 13.46
CA VAL A 269 -4.31 -19.85 13.66
C VAL A 269 -3.98 -20.15 15.12
N LEU A 270 -3.37 -19.20 15.86
CA LEU A 270 -3.12 -19.41 17.30
C LEU A 270 -4.42 -19.42 18.11
N GLY A 271 -5.39 -18.59 17.77
CA GLY A 271 -6.71 -18.57 18.46
C GLY A 271 -7.47 -19.89 18.29
N VAL A 272 -7.46 -20.47 17.09
CA VAL A 272 -8.13 -21.74 16.83
C VAL A 272 -7.42 -22.91 17.56
N ALA A 273 -6.09 -22.92 17.59
CA ALA A 273 -5.34 -23.95 18.32
C ALA A 273 -5.60 -23.90 19.83
N PHE A 274 -5.71 -22.70 20.42
CA PHE A 274 -6.04 -22.55 21.85
C PHE A 274 -7.48 -22.99 22.17
N VAL A 275 -8.44 -22.70 21.32
CA VAL A 275 -9.84 -23.14 21.50
C VAL A 275 -9.96 -24.65 21.35
N ILE A 276 -9.29 -25.27 20.39
CA ILE A 276 -9.29 -26.73 20.22
C ILE A 276 -8.64 -27.42 21.43
N LEU A 277 -7.52 -26.89 21.92
CA LEU A 277 -6.85 -27.44 23.11
C LEU A 277 -7.73 -27.32 24.36
N ALA A 278 -8.41 -26.20 24.56
CA ALA A 278 -9.34 -25.99 25.66
C ALA A 278 -10.54 -26.97 25.60
N VAL A 279 -11.10 -27.21 24.41
CA VAL A 279 -12.20 -28.16 24.22
C VAL A 279 -11.76 -29.59 24.50
N ILE A 280 -10.54 -29.99 24.08
CA ILE A 280 -10.00 -31.34 24.37
C ILE A 280 -9.78 -31.53 25.87
N VAL A 281 -9.25 -30.54 26.57
CA VAL A 281 -9.01 -30.61 28.03
C VAL A 281 -10.34 -30.70 28.79
N VAL A 282 -11.35 -29.91 28.40
CA VAL A 282 -12.69 -29.99 29.04
C VAL A 282 -13.36 -31.33 28.75
N ALA A 283 -13.26 -31.88 27.55
CA ALA A 283 -13.80 -33.19 27.21
C ALA A 283 -13.11 -34.31 28.00
N ALA A 284 -11.79 -34.25 28.20
CA ALA A 284 -11.05 -35.22 29.01
C ALA A 284 -11.47 -35.18 30.50
N LEU A 285 -11.62 -33.99 31.06
CA LEU A 285 -12.08 -33.82 32.45
C LEU A 285 -13.51 -34.30 32.65
N LEU A 286 -14.41 -34.08 31.69
CA LEU A 286 -15.78 -34.61 31.73
C LEU A 286 -15.81 -36.13 31.58
N TYR A 287 -14.94 -36.72 30.77
CA TYR A 287 -14.80 -38.15 30.61
C TYR A 287 -14.35 -38.81 31.92
N GLU A 288 -13.32 -38.28 32.60
CA GLU A 288 -12.88 -38.80 33.90
C GLU A 288 -13.91 -38.65 35.01
N ALA A 289 -14.76 -37.61 34.97
CA ALA A 289 -15.81 -37.40 35.94
C ALA A 289 -17.03 -38.34 35.73
N LEU A 290 -17.33 -38.75 34.49
CA LEU A 290 -18.49 -39.55 34.15
C LEU A 290 -18.26 -41.07 34.18
N VAL A 291 -17.02 -41.52 33.96
CA VAL A 291 -16.66 -42.95 33.97
C VAL A 291 -16.90 -43.62 35.32
N PRO A 292 -16.56 -43.06 36.51
CA PRO A 292 -16.83 -43.67 37.78
C PRO A 292 -18.32 -43.73 38.12
N LEU A 293 -19.15 -42.80 37.57
CA LEU A 293 -20.59 -42.80 37.80
C LEU A 293 -21.27 -43.94 37.07
N HIS A 294 -20.77 -44.40 35.95
CA HIS A 294 -21.29 -45.49 35.14
C HIS A 294 -20.97 -46.86 35.72
N ILE A 295 -19.87 -46.96 36.50
CA ILE A 295 -19.49 -48.20 37.20
C ILE A 295 -20.24 -48.39 38.54
N ALA A 296 -20.71 -47.29 39.14
CA ALA A 296 -21.48 -47.32 40.40
C ALA A 296 -22.99 -47.63 40.22
N LEU A 297 -23.48 -47.65 38.97
CA LEU A 297 -24.88 -47.90 38.60
C LEU A 297 -25.10 -49.27 37.94
N ARG A 298 -24.11 -50.15 37.97
CA ARG A 298 -24.23 -51.60 37.71
C ARG A 298 -23.88 -52.37 38.97
#